data_57e15c31ab351270414e2db779516bc0
#
_entry.id   57e15c31ab351270414e2db779516bc0
#
_cell.length_a   1.000
_cell.length_b   1.000
_cell.length_c   1.000
_cell.angle_alpha   90.00
_cell.angle_beta   90.00
_cell.angle_gamma   90.00
#
_symmetry.space_group_name_H-M   'P 1'
#
loop_
_entity.id
_entity.type
_entity.pdbx_description
1 polymer ?
#
loop_
_entity_poly.entity_id
_entity_poly.type
_entity_poly.pdbx_seq_one_letter_code
_entity_poly.pdbx_strand_id
1 'polypeptide(L)'
;MPENKNAFTTIFEGILTICTYTEFAPFSYEDGGNIVGSDISLLKEFAKETNLGVNIIKQDFPGLWETPGNGVCDVAAAGMMEYENRRLGNDAVWSAPYMLVKRSLLIRRTDQETLKEPQDFQGKTIVVTPTSSAHIDGDLRYKPAGATIVPFVPSQDEIVSQLLLGRIDAFGEGDASNEYLAGKHLDEHGERLLVLTDLHSMETPELLRLAVRSIDARLPAAINEFLERTQRI
;
A
#
# COMPACT_ATOMS: atom_id res chain seq x y z
N MET A 1 -27.92 -28.07 13.33
CA MET A 1 -26.86 -27.04 13.35
C MET A 1 -27.34 -25.93 12.44
N PRO A 2 -27.28 -24.65 12.82
CA PRO A 2 -27.63 -23.59 11.89
C PRO A 2 -26.66 -23.68 10.72
N GLU A 3 -27.17 -23.77 9.49
CA GLU A 3 -26.37 -23.61 8.26
C GLU A 3 -25.65 -22.27 8.35
N ASN A 4 -24.33 -22.33 8.31
CA ASN A 4 -23.49 -21.14 8.27
C ASN A 4 -23.73 -20.44 6.91
N LYS A 5 -24.64 -19.45 6.88
CA LYS A 5 -25.06 -18.74 5.67
C LYS A 5 -23.92 -17.99 4.95
N ASN A 6 -22.73 -17.95 5.55
CA ASN A 6 -21.53 -17.29 5.04
C ASN A 6 -20.39 -18.25 4.69
N ALA A 7 -20.66 -19.52 4.44
CA ALA A 7 -19.63 -20.48 4.09
C ALA A 7 -19.16 -20.27 2.64
N PHE A 8 -18.08 -19.52 2.45
CA PHE A 8 -17.32 -19.46 1.20
C PHE A 8 -16.08 -20.34 1.28
N THR A 9 -15.53 -20.72 0.14
CA THR A 9 -14.36 -21.60 0.05
C THR A 9 -13.08 -20.79 0.13
N THR A 10 -12.23 -21.08 1.12
CA THR A 10 -10.85 -20.58 1.25
C THR A 10 -9.85 -21.62 0.76
N ILE A 11 -8.60 -21.23 0.49
CA ILE A 11 -7.53 -22.16 0.06
C ILE A 11 -7.31 -23.24 1.13
N PHE A 12 -7.28 -22.85 2.40
CA PHE A 12 -7.26 -23.75 3.54
C PHE A 12 -8.57 -23.61 4.28
N GLU A 13 -9.31 -24.72 4.44
CA GLU A 13 -10.61 -24.72 5.10
C GLU A 13 -10.55 -24.04 6.48
N GLY A 14 -11.44 -23.06 6.70
CA GLY A 14 -11.52 -22.32 7.94
C GLY A 14 -10.43 -21.29 8.19
N ILE A 15 -9.57 -21.00 7.19
CA ILE A 15 -8.46 -20.06 7.31
C ILE A 15 -8.50 -19.06 6.16
N LEU A 16 -8.50 -17.75 6.45
CA LEU A 16 -8.26 -16.70 5.48
C LEU A 16 -6.74 -16.54 5.29
N THR A 17 -6.24 -16.87 4.11
CA THR A 17 -4.83 -16.67 3.75
C THR A 17 -4.65 -15.32 3.08
N ILE A 18 -3.79 -14.47 3.65
CA ILE A 18 -3.52 -13.11 3.23
C ILE A 18 -2.10 -13.02 2.69
N CYS A 19 -1.93 -12.62 1.43
CA CYS A 19 -0.64 -12.21 0.88
C CYS A 19 -0.43 -10.72 1.11
N THR A 20 0.77 -10.32 1.54
CA THR A 20 1.07 -8.91 1.81
C THR A 20 2.55 -8.56 1.63
N TYR A 21 2.80 -7.31 1.26
CA TYR A 21 4.13 -6.68 1.27
C TYR A 21 4.31 -5.93 2.59
N THR A 22 5.47 -6.07 3.24
CA THR A 22 5.67 -5.62 4.63
C THR A 22 6.53 -4.38 4.80
N GLU A 23 6.89 -3.71 3.71
CA GLU A 23 7.60 -2.42 3.74
C GLU A 23 6.66 -1.27 3.34
N PHE A 24 5.42 -1.28 3.84
CA PHE A 24 4.41 -0.29 3.48
C PHE A 24 3.53 0.13 4.68
N ALA A 25 4.16 0.71 5.70
CA ALA A 25 3.41 1.32 6.80
C ALA A 25 2.64 2.57 6.33
N PRO A 26 1.41 2.81 6.86
CA PRO A 26 0.74 2.10 7.93
C PRO A 26 -0.12 0.92 7.48
N PHE A 27 -0.12 0.54 6.18
CA PHE A 27 -1.03 -0.46 5.61
C PHE A 27 -0.63 -1.88 6.01
N SER A 28 0.63 -2.24 5.76
CA SER A 28 1.19 -3.53 6.15
C SER A 28 2.70 -3.40 6.39
N TYR A 29 3.16 -3.77 7.59
CA TYR A 29 4.56 -3.68 7.98
C TYR A 29 4.88 -4.63 9.13
N GLU A 30 6.17 -4.85 9.38
CA GLU A 30 6.63 -5.64 10.51
C GLU A 30 6.82 -4.76 11.74
N ASP A 31 6.27 -5.20 12.89
CA ASP A 31 6.47 -4.59 14.20
C ASP A 31 6.64 -5.68 15.25
N GLY A 32 7.80 -5.68 15.94
CA GLY A 32 8.12 -6.66 16.96
C GLY A 32 8.02 -8.13 16.49
N GLY A 33 8.34 -8.40 15.21
CA GLY A 33 8.25 -9.73 14.61
C GLY A 33 6.84 -10.15 14.20
N ASN A 34 5.87 -9.25 14.27
CA ASN A 34 4.50 -9.47 13.81
C ASN A 34 4.21 -8.63 12.56
N ILE A 35 3.41 -9.18 11.65
CA ILE A 35 2.87 -8.41 10.53
C ILE A 35 1.60 -7.69 11.00
N VAL A 36 1.64 -6.36 10.92
CA VAL A 36 0.59 -5.45 11.41
C VAL A 36 0.27 -4.37 10.36
N GLY A 37 -0.68 -3.52 10.64
CA GLY A 37 -1.09 -2.39 9.79
C GLY A 37 -2.59 -2.35 9.58
N SER A 38 -3.07 -1.29 8.91
CA SER A 38 -4.49 -1.07 8.68
C SER A 38 -5.14 -2.16 7.83
N ASP A 39 -4.48 -2.58 6.74
CA ASP A 39 -4.99 -3.63 5.86
C ASP A 39 -5.04 -4.99 6.58
N ILE A 40 -4.01 -5.27 7.39
CA ILE A 40 -3.95 -6.50 8.18
C ILE A 40 -5.03 -6.51 9.26
N SER A 41 -5.25 -5.38 9.92
CA SER A 41 -6.29 -5.23 10.94
C SER A 41 -7.68 -5.39 10.34
N LEU A 42 -7.94 -4.76 9.18
CA LEU A 42 -9.17 -4.85 8.42
C LEU A 42 -9.50 -6.32 8.06
N LEU A 43 -8.54 -7.06 7.54
CA LEU A 43 -8.73 -8.46 7.16
C LEU A 43 -8.82 -9.42 8.35
N LYS A 44 -8.13 -9.12 9.45
CA LYS A 44 -8.32 -9.85 10.73
C LYS A 44 -9.72 -9.64 11.31
N GLU A 45 -10.29 -8.44 11.19
CA GLU A 45 -11.66 -8.17 11.61
C GLU A 45 -12.66 -8.92 10.74
N PHE A 46 -12.51 -8.90 9.41
CA PHE A 46 -13.31 -9.72 8.50
C PHE A 46 -13.23 -11.22 8.84
N ALA A 47 -12.04 -11.76 9.07
CA ALA A 47 -11.85 -13.15 9.44
C ALA A 47 -12.56 -13.50 10.77
N LYS A 48 -12.49 -12.60 11.76
CA LYS A 48 -13.18 -12.76 13.04
C LYS A 48 -14.70 -12.79 12.88
N GLU A 49 -15.29 -11.88 12.09
CA GLU A 49 -16.73 -11.84 11.83
C GLU A 49 -17.23 -13.09 11.08
N THR A 50 -16.39 -13.64 10.22
CA THR A 50 -16.71 -14.83 9.43
C THR A 50 -16.26 -16.15 10.08
N ASN A 51 -15.75 -16.08 11.32
CA ASN A 51 -15.25 -17.24 12.10
C ASN A 51 -14.13 -18.00 11.39
N LEU A 52 -13.19 -17.27 10.75
CA LEU A 52 -12.00 -17.82 10.11
C LEU A 52 -10.75 -17.58 10.97
N GLY A 53 -9.82 -18.53 10.96
CA GLY A 53 -8.44 -18.27 11.32
C GLY A 53 -7.74 -17.39 10.29
N VAL A 54 -6.55 -16.88 10.61
CA VAL A 54 -5.75 -16.05 9.70
C VAL A 54 -4.37 -16.66 9.51
N ASN A 55 -3.95 -16.77 8.24
CA ASN A 55 -2.60 -17.06 7.85
C ASN A 55 -2.07 -15.90 6.99
N ILE A 56 -0.85 -15.40 7.27
CA ILE A 56 -0.27 -14.28 6.53
C ILE A 56 1.00 -14.75 5.83
N ILE A 57 1.10 -14.48 4.52
CA ILE A 57 2.23 -14.83 3.68
C ILE A 57 2.88 -13.52 3.20
N LYS A 58 4.15 -13.33 3.56
CA LYS A 58 4.96 -12.21 3.07
C LYS A 58 5.32 -12.44 1.60
N GLN A 59 5.17 -11.40 0.79
CA GLN A 59 5.44 -11.38 -0.64
C GLN A 59 6.13 -10.07 -1.03
N ASP A 60 6.80 -10.06 -2.18
CA ASP A 60 7.27 -8.83 -2.80
C ASP A 60 6.08 -8.03 -3.36
N PHE A 61 6.20 -6.69 -3.44
CA PHE A 61 5.13 -5.86 -3.99
C PHE A 61 4.88 -6.10 -5.49
N PRO A 62 5.92 -6.22 -6.36
CA PRO A 62 5.72 -6.55 -7.76
C PRO A 62 5.02 -7.91 -7.95
N GLY A 63 3.81 -7.88 -8.55
CA GLY A 63 3.00 -9.08 -8.78
C GLY A 63 2.15 -9.53 -7.58
N LEU A 64 2.16 -8.81 -6.47
CA LEU A 64 1.35 -9.15 -5.30
C LEU A 64 -0.14 -9.34 -5.64
N TRP A 65 -0.68 -8.49 -6.51
CA TRP A 65 -2.10 -8.54 -6.95
C TRP A 65 -2.47 -9.81 -7.74
N GLU A 66 -1.48 -10.54 -8.27
CA GLU A 66 -1.71 -11.78 -9.02
C GLU A 66 -1.82 -13.00 -8.10
N THR A 67 -1.34 -12.90 -6.86
CA THR A 67 -1.22 -14.04 -5.94
C THR A 67 -2.54 -14.73 -5.62
N PRO A 68 -3.71 -14.04 -5.47
CA PRO A 68 -4.99 -14.72 -5.29
C PRO A 68 -5.44 -15.51 -6.53
N GLY A 69 -5.27 -14.93 -7.74
CA GLY A 69 -5.61 -15.59 -9.01
C GLY A 69 -4.73 -16.80 -9.30
N ASN A 70 -3.49 -16.80 -8.77
CA ASN A 70 -2.55 -17.91 -8.86
C ASN A 70 -2.74 -18.97 -7.75
N GLY A 71 -3.72 -18.80 -6.87
CA GLY A 71 -4.02 -19.75 -5.81
C GLY A 71 -3.02 -19.78 -4.66
N VAL A 72 -2.26 -18.70 -4.45
CA VAL A 72 -1.29 -18.58 -3.34
C VAL A 72 -1.98 -18.14 -2.04
N CYS A 73 -2.96 -17.26 -2.14
CA CYS A 73 -3.74 -16.73 -1.02
C CYS A 73 -5.17 -16.42 -1.42
N ASP A 74 -6.03 -16.20 -0.43
CA ASP A 74 -7.43 -15.81 -0.65
C ASP A 74 -7.56 -14.33 -0.97
N VAL A 75 -6.71 -13.50 -0.33
CA VAL A 75 -6.72 -12.04 -0.47
C VAL A 75 -5.29 -11.52 -0.49
N ALA A 76 -5.00 -10.57 -1.36
CA ALA A 76 -3.79 -9.79 -1.31
C ALA A 76 -4.10 -8.34 -0.89
N ALA A 77 -3.28 -7.79 0.01
CA ALA A 77 -3.44 -6.46 0.60
C ALA A 77 -2.07 -5.84 0.89
N ALA A 78 -1.85 -4.63 0.49
CA ALA A 78 -0.76 -3.71 0.85
C ALA A 78 -1.00 -2.35 0.16
N GLY A 79 -2.09 -1.65 0.49
CA GLY A 79 -2.38 -0.34 -0.10
C GLY A 79 -2.41 -0.34 -1.63
N MET A 80 -2.93 -1.39 -2.24
CA MET A 80 -2.91 -1.57 -3.70
C MET A 80 -4.05 -0.81 -4.37
N MET A 81 -3.80 -0.41 -5.61
CA MET A 81 -4.80 0.18 -6.51
C MET A 81 -4.98 -0.65 -7.77
N GLU A 82 -6.17 -0.61 -8.35
CA GLU A 82 -6.45 -1.13 -9.68
C GLU A 82 -5.80 -0.22 -10.72
N TYR A 83 -5.01 -0.81 -11.63
CA TYR A 83 -4.46 -0.16 -12.81
C TYR A 83 -4.61 -1.05 -14.03
N GLU A 84 -4.69 -0.47 -15.21
CA GLU A 84 -4.86 -1.20 -16.47
C GLU A 84 -3.78 -2.27 -16.69
N ASN A 85 -2.56 -2.02 -16.24
CA ASN A 85 -1.44 -2.95 -16.34
C ASN A 85 -1.37 -3.99 -15.20
N ARG A 86 -2.24 -3.92 -14.19
CA ARG A 86 -2.30 -4.88 -13.07
C ARG A 86 -3.38 -5.92 -13.32
N ARG A 87 -3.02 -6.99 -14.01
CA ARG A 87 -3.94 -8.10 -14.31
C ARG A 87 -3.95 -9.09 -13.14
N LEU A 88 -5.15 -9.40 -12.66
CA LEU A 88 -5.36 -10.32 -11.52
C LEU A 88 -5.34 -11.81 -11.89
N GLY A 89 -5.32 -12.16 -13.20
CA GLY A 89 -5.59 -13.51 -13.67
C GLY A 89 -7.10 -13.81 -13.75
N ASN A 90 -7.44 -15.08 -14.05
CA ASN A 90 -8.84 -15.46 -14.30
C ASN A 90 -9.66 -15.67 -13.02
N ASP A 91 -9.00 -15.99 -11.92
CA ASP A 91 -9.63 -16.44 -10.68
C ASP A 91 -9.48 -15.42 -9.54
N ALA A 92 -9.36 -14.14 -9.88
CA ALA A 92 -9.36 -13.04 -8.92
C ALA A 92 -10.08 -11.80 -9.46
N VAL A 93 -10.57 -10.97 -8.52
CA VAL A 93 -11.23 -9.70 -8.79
C VAL A 93 -10.73 -8.63 -7.83
N TRP A 94 -10.83 -7.36 -8.22
CA TRP A 94 -10.66 -6.24 -7.30
C TRP A 94 -11.89 -6.10 -6.40
N SER A 95 -11.66 -5.83 -5.13
CA SER A 95 -12.75 -5.50 -4.19
C SER A 95 -13.38 -4.13 -4.49
N ALA A 96 -14.48 -3.82 -3.81
CA ALA A 96 -14.88 -2.43 -3.61
C ALA A 96 -13.71 -1.62 -3.01
N PRO A 97 -13.60 -0.32 -3.32
CA PRO A 97 -12.55 0.51 -2.74
C PRO A 97 -12.77 0.67 -1.23
N TYR A 98 -11.67 0.80 -0.47
CA TYR A 98 -11.76 0.96 0.99
C TYR A 98 -11.05 2.22 1.52
N MET A 99 -10.28 2.91 0.71
CA MET A 99 -9.58 4.14 1.09
C MET A 99 -9.26 4.97 -0.15
N LEU A 100 -9.26 6.29 0.02
CA LEU A 100 -8.78 7.25 -0.96
C LEU A 100 -7.39 7.75 -0.54
N VAL A 101 -6.47 7.83 -1.49
CA VAL A 101 -5.11 8.36 -1.28
C VAL A 101 -4.74 9.35 -2.37
N LYS A 102 -3.67 10.12 -2.12
CA LYS A 102 -3.01 10.99 -3.10
C LYS A 102 -1.56 10.61 -3.24
N ARG A 103 -0.94 10.92 -4.36
CA ARG A 103 0.51 10.85 -4.50
C ARG A 103 1.16 11.99 -3.74
N SER A 104 2.32 11.72 -3.19
CA SER A 104 3.14 12.71 -2.49
C SER A 104 4.62 12.32 -2.54
N LEU A 105 5.48 13.29 -2.31
CA LEU A 105 6.89 13.05 -2.02
C LEU A 105 7.15 13.37 -0.55
N LEU A 106 7.84 12.48 0.14
CA LEU A 106 8.42 12.71 1.46
C LEU A 106 9.81 13.32 1.28
N ILE A 107 10.05 14.48 1.85
CA ILE A 107 11.31 15.23 1.77
C ILE A 107 11.77 15.66 3.16
N ARG A 108 13.02 16.11 3.29
CA ARG A 108 13.48 16.77 4.51
C ARG A 108 12.73 18.09 4.72
N ARG A 109 12.40 18.42 5.96
CA ARG A 109 11.78 19.71 6.31
C ARG A 109 12.64 20.90 5.83
N THR A 110 13.97 20.78 5.85
CA THR A 110 14.89 21.83 5.36
C THR A 110 14.73 22.15 3.89
N ASP A 111 14.18 21.24 3.10
CA ASP A 111 14.03 21.40 1.66
C ASP A 111 12.61 21.87 1.26
N GLN A 112 11.71 22.02 2.24
CA GLN A 112 10.28 22.32 2.02
C GLN A 112 10.04 23.57 1.16
N GLU A 113 10.88 24.59 1.30
CA GLU A 113 10.73 25.86 0.55
C GLU A 113 11.28 25.78 -0.89
N THR A 114 12.07 24.75 -1.21
CA THR A 114 12.78 24.60 -2.49
C THR A 114 12.30 23.44 -3.34
N LEU A 115 11.64 22.43 -2.78
CA LEU A 115 11.16 21.23 -3.49
C LEU A 115 9.63 21.17 -3.40
N LYS A 116 8.93 21.81 -4.36
CA LYS A 116 7.45 21.95 -4.34
C LYS A 116 6.76 21.33 -5.53
N GLU A 117 7.38 21.34 -6.69
CA GLU A 117 6.82 20.86 -7.96
C GLU A 117 7.85 20.08 -8.77
N PRO A 118 7.46 19.32 -9.80
CA PRO A 118 8.38 18.42 -10.51
C PRO A 118 9.66 19.07 -11.03
N GLN A 119 9.61 20.34 -11.47
CA GLN A 119 10.76 21.09 -12.01
C GLN A 119 11.84 21.32 -10.95
N ASP A 120 11.47 21.42 -9.67
CA ASP A 120 12.41 21.61 -8.56
C ASP A 120 13.27 20.38 -8.30
N PHE A 121 12.87 19.23 -8.83
CA PHE A 121 13.60 17.97 -8.68
C PHE A 121 14.62 17.71 -9.80
N GLN A 122 14.95 18.68 -10.64
CA GLN A 122 16.02 18.53 -11.61
C GLN A 122 17.35 18.18 -10.92
N GLY A 123 17.96 17.06 -11.35
CA GLY A 123 19.20 16.54 -10.78
C GLY A 123 19.06 15.90 -9.40
N LYS A 124 17.83 15.78 -8.88
CA LYS A 124 17.50 15.15 -7.59
C LYS A 124 17.23 13.66 -7.76
N THR A 125 17.41 12.92 -6.66
CA THR A 125 17.13 11.47 -6.60
C THR A 125 15.85 11.20 -5.82
N ILE A 126 14.88 10.57 -6.50
CA ILE A 126 13.61 10.13 -5.92
C ILE A 126 13.60 8.61 -5.90
N VAL A 127 13.44 8.04 -4.70
CA VAL A 127 13.27 6.59 -4.52
C VAL A 127 11.78 6.26 -4.49
N VAL A 128 11.41 5.13 -5.10
CA VAL A 128 10.01 4.66 -5.20
C VAL A 128 9.95 3.15 -5.06
N THR A 129 8.83 2.63 -4.58
CA THR A 129 8.58 1.17 -4.59
C THR A 129 8.42 0.68 -6.04
N PRO A 130 9.15 -0.36 -6.47
CA PRO A 130 9.06 -0.88 -7.83
C PRO A 130 7.62 -1.23 -8.22
N THR A 131 7.20 -0.86 -9.43
CA THR A 131 5.85 -1.12 -10.00
C THR A 131 4.69 -0.49 -9.23
N SER A 132 4.97 0.36 -8.22
CA SER A 132 3.95 1.12 -7.51
C SER A 132 3.40 2.27 -8.38
N SER A 133 2.29 2.87 -7.93
CA SER A 133 1.77 4.11 -8.53
C SER A 133 2.76 5.27 -8.38
N ALA A 134 3.55 5.29 -7.31
CA ALA A 134 4.63 6.28 -7.16
C ALA A 134 5.75 6.09 -8.18
N HIS A 135 6.05 4.85 -8.59
CA HIS A 135 6.99 4.60 -9.70
C HIS A 135 6.45 5.12 -11.02
N ILE A 136 5.18 4.84 -11.32
CA ILE A 136 4.51 5.35 -12.53
C ILE A 136 4.52 6.89 -12.55
N ASP A 137 4.16 7.51 -11.43
CA ASP A 137 4.19 8.97 -11.25
C ASP A 137 5.60 9.55 -11.42
N GLY A 138 6.59 8.91 -10.83
CA GLY A 138 8.00 9.26 -10.97
C GLY A 138 8.45 9.31 -12.43
N ASP A 139 8.14 8.26 -13.19
CA ASP A 139 8.49 8.18 -14.61
C ASP A 139 7.71 9.19 -15.49
N LEU A 140 6.46 9.50 -15.14
CA LEU A 140 5.61 10.39 -15.92
C LEU A 140 5.88 11.88 -15.65
N ARG A 141 6.13 12.28 -14.41
CA ARG A 141 6.18 13.69 -14.00
C ARG A 141 7.59 14.18 -13.65
N TYR A 142 8.35 13.41 -12.89
CA TYR A 142 9.63 13.87 -12.33
C TYR A 142 10.81 13.54 -13.25
N LYS A 143 10.83 12.37 -13.86
CA LYS A 143 11.90 11.97 -14.78
C LYS A 143 12.00 12.88 -16.00
N PRO A 144 10.90 13.30 -16.66
CA PRO A 144 10.96 14.30 -17.74
C PRO A 144 11.44 15.68 -17.26
N ALA A 145 11.22 16.02 -15.97
CA ALA A 145 11.72 17.24 -15.35
C ALA A 145 13.21 17.16 -14.95
N GLY A 146 13.86 16.02 -15.17
CA GLY A 146 15.30 15.84 -14.93
C GLY A 146 15.66 15.18 -13.61
N ALA A 147 14.70 14.61 -12.88
CA ALA A 147 14.97 13.80 -11.70
C ALA A 147 15.46 12.39 -12.06
N THR A 148 16.23 11.78 -11.17
CA THR A 148 16.61 10.36 -11.23
C THR A 148 15.62 9.54 -10.40
N ILE A 149 14.88 8.64 -11.05
CA ILE A 149 13.95 7.75 -10.38
C ILE A 149 14.66 6.43 -10.08
N VAL A 150 14.67 6.04 -8.80
CA VAL A 150 15.30 4.80 -8.31
C VAL A 150 14.22 3.86 -7.77
N PRO A 151 13.80 2.84 -8.54
CA PRO A 151 12.78 1.88 -8.11
C PRO A 151 13.40 0.79 -7.23
N PHE A 152 13.75 1.13 -6.00
CA PHE A 152 14.34 0.23 -5.04
C PHE A 152 14.07 0.68 -3.60
N VAL A 153 13.36 -0.13 -2.84
CA VAL A 153 13.09 0.11 -1.40
C VAL A 153 13.58 -1.08 -0.59
N PRO A 154 14.73 -0.97 0.10
CA PRO A 154 15.23 -2.03 0.99
C PRO A 154 14.33 -2.16 2.23
N SER A 155 14.00 -1.03 2.87
CA SER A 155 13.01 -0.89 3.93
C SER A 155 12.64 0.59 4.09
N GLN A 156 11.49 0.88 4.70
CA GLN A 156 11.10 2.28 4.98
C GLN A 156 12.07 2.96 5.96
N ASP A 157 12.58 2.25 6.95
CA ASP A 157 13.54 2.79 7.91
C ASP A 157 14.87 3.18 7.23
N GLU A 158 15.35 2.35 6.29
CA GLU A 158 16.54 2.68 5.49
C GLU A 158 16.30 3.90 4.60
N ILE A 159 15.14 4.00 3.96
CA ILE A 159 14.76 5.17 3.14
C ILE A 159 14.75 6.44 3.97
N VAL A 160 14.14 6.43 5.16
CA VAL A 160 14.15 7.57 6.07
C VAL A 160 15.57 7.95 6.49
N SER A 161 16.39 6.96 6.82
CA SER A 161 17.79 7.18 7.15
C SER A 161 18.55 7.86 6.01
N GLN A 162 18.37 7.38 4.77
CA GLN A 162 19.02 7.96 3.58
C GLN A 162 18.53 9.38 3.28
N LEU A 163 17.23 9.67 3.47
CA LEU A 163 16.68 11.03 3.38
C LEU A 163 17.34 11.97 4.39
N LEU A 164 17.38 11.59 5.65
CA LEU A 164 17.96 12.42 6.74
C LEU A 164 19.46 12.66 6.55
N LEU A 165 20.17 11.67 5.98
CA LEU A 165 21.60 11.79 5.64
C LEU A 165 21.87 12.56 4.34
N GLY A 166 20.83 12.97 3.60
CA GLY A 166 20.97 13.68 2.32
C GLY A 166 21.51 12.82 1.17
N ARG A 167 21.43 11.50 1.28
CA ARG A 167 21.86 10.57 0.22
C ARG A 167 20.86 10.41 -0.90
N ILE A 168 19.58 10.63 -0.59
CA ILE A 168 18.48 10.77 -1.53
C ILE A 168 17.74 12.07 -1.22
N ASP A 169 16.96 12.58 -2.17
CA ASP A 169 16.27 13.86 -2.00
C ASP A 169 14.81 13.69 -1.67
N ALA A 170 14.15 12.62 -2.14
CA ALA A 170 12.75 12.34 -1.87
C ALA A 170 12.43 10.85 -1.88
N PHE A 171 11.33 10.49 -1.21
CA PHE A 171 10.67 9.20 -1.30
C PHE A 171 9.24 9.40 -1.82
N GLY A 172 8.94 8.79 -2.98
CA GLY A 172 7.62 8.85 -3.59
C GLY A 172 6.72 7.73 -3.07
N GLU A 173 5.60 8.11 -2.46
CA GLU A 173 4.58 7.19 -1.97
C GLU A 173 3.20 7.87 -1.86
N GLY A 174 2.18 7.11 -1.36
CA GLY A 174 0.90 7.68 -0.98
C GLY A 174 1.01 8.59 0.24
N ASP A 175 0.16 9.61 0.29
CA ASP A 175 0.12 10.58 1.38
C ASP A 175 -0.06 9.93 2.76
N ALA A 176 -0.89 8.89 2.88
CA ALA A 176 -1.09 8.18 4.14
C ALA A 176 0.19 7.51 4.66
N SER A 177 1.00 6.91 3.77
CA SER A 177 2.29 6.31 4.14
C SER A 177 3.32 7.38 4.50
N ASN A 178 3.46 8.41 3.67
CA ASN A 178 4.40 9.50 3.91
C ASN A 178 4.05 10.31 5.17
N GLU A 179 2.77 10.53 5.46
CA GLU A 179 2.31 11.19 6.69
C GLU A 179 2.65 10.37 7.94
N TYR A 180 2.47 9.05 7.86
CA TYR A 180 2.86 8.14 8.95
C TYR A 180 4.37 8.20 9.21
N LEU A 181 5.20 8.17 8.18
CA LEU A 181 6.65 8.27 8.32
C LEU A 181 7.07 9.64 8.87
N ALA A 182 6.50 10.73 8.33
CA ALA A 182 6.78 12.09 8.84
C ALA A 182 6.39 12.25 10.31
N GLY A 183 5.28 11.65 10.73
CA GLY A 183 4.80 11.71 12.11
C GLY A 183 5.66 10.93 13.11
N LYS A 184 6.42 9.92 12.65
CA LYS A 184 7.32 9.13 13.50
C LYS A 184 8.69 9.76 13.72
N HIS A 185 9.14 10.66 12.85
CA HIS A 185 10.49 11.21 12.87
C HIS A 185 10.49 12.67 13.28
N LEU A 186 10.66 12.88 14.59
CA LEU A 186 10.65 14.19 15.24
C LEU A 186 12.05 14.56 15.73
N ASP A 187 12.33 15.86 15.80
CA ASP A 187 13.52 16.39 16.44
C ASP A 187 13.37 16.48 17.97
N GLU A 188 14.37 16.99 18.66
CA GLU A 188 14.39 17.16 20.13
C GLU A 188 13.31 18.13 20.65
N HIS A 189 12.72 18.95 19.78
CA HIS A 189 11.64 19.89 20.10
C HIS A 189 10.25 19.33 19.75
N GLY A 190 10.18 18.09 19.23
CA GLY A 190 8.94 17.46 18.77
C GLY A 190 8.47 17.92 17.39
N GLU A 191 9.32 18.63 16.64
CA GLU A 191 9.03 19.07 15.29
C GLU A 191 9.40 17.97 14.26
N ARG A 192 8.60 17.84 13.21
CA ARG A 192 8.85 16.85 12.17
C ARG A 192 10.17 17.11 11.44
N LEU A 193 10.98 16.08 11.26
CA LEU A 193 12.20 16.12 10.44
C LEU A 193 11.91 15.99 8.95
N LEU A 194 10.79 15.36 8.61
CA LEU A 194 10.32 15.08 7.26
C LEU A 194 8.95 15.70 7.04
N VAL A 195 8.67 16.12 5.82
CA VAL A 195 7.39 16.72 5.41
C VAL A 195 6.96 16.21 4.04
N LEU A 196 5.66 16.32 3.74
CA LEU A 196 5.13 15.98 2.43
C LEU A 196 5.16 17.20 1.51
N THR A 197 5.42 16.94 0.24
CA THR A 197 5.33 17.94 -0.83
C THR A 197 4.65 17.35 -2.06
N ASP A 198 4.26 18.23 -3.00
CA ASP A 198 3.65 17.90 -4.29
C ASP A 198 2.50 16.88 -4.19
N LEU A 199 1.50 17.17 -3.32
CA LEU A 199 0.31 16.34 -3.17
C LEU A 199 -0.61 16.50 -4.37
N HIS A 200 -0.91 15.41 -5.06
CA HIS A 200 -1.76 15.40 -6.25
C HIS A 200 -2.43 14.05 -6.44
N SER A 201 -3.33 13.96 -7.40
CA SER A 201 -3.92 12.70 -7.86
C SER A 201 -3.50 12.45 -9.31
N MET A 202 -3.08 11.22 -9.62
CA MET A 202 -2.83 10.78 -11.00
C MET A 202 -4.14 10.45 -11.71
N GLU A 203 -5.06 9.82 -10.97
CA GLU A 203 -6.42 9.53 -11.37
C GLU A 203 -7.36 10.14 -10.34
N THR A 204 -8.60 10.35 -10.71
CA THR A 204 -9.59 10.89 -9.78
C THR A 204 -10.82 10.01 -9.75
N PRO A 205 -11.08 9.34 -8.61
CA PRO A 205 -10.28 9.25 -7.38
C PRO A 205 -9.24 8.12 -7.39
N GLU A 206 -8.12 8.28 -6.65
CA GLU A 206 -7.14 7.20 -6.41
C GLU A 206 -7.62 6.31 -5.25
N LEU A 207 -8.14 5.13 -5.59
CA LEU A 207 -8.84 4.26 -4.64
C LEU A 207 -8.06 2.98 -4.35
N LEU A 208 -7.77 2.74 -3.07
CA LEU A 208 -7.18 1.49 -2.63
C LEU A 208 -8.20 0.35 -2.65
N ARG A 209 -7.76 -0.82 -3.10
CA ARG A 209 -8.56 -2.05 -3.24
C ARG A 209 -7.76 -3.27 -2.80
N LEU A 210 -8.47 -4.32 -2.44
CA LEU A 210 -7.91 -5.66 -2.22
C LEU A 210 -8.01 -6.47 -3.52
N ALA A 211 -7.01 -7.31 -3.81
CA ALA A 211 -7.17 -8.36 -4.81
C ALA A 211 -7.71 -9.61 -4.10
N VAL A 212 -8.81 -10.17 -4.60
CA VAL A 212 -9.56 -11.24 -3.93
C VAL A 212 -9.74 -12.41 -4.87
N ARG A 213 -9.42 -13.62 -4.41
CA ARG A 213 -9.68 -14.86 -5.12
C ARG A 213 -11.18 -15.03 -5.38
N SER A 214 -11.55 -15.39 -6.61
CA SER A 214 -12.96 -15.38 -7.08
C SER A 214 -13.49 -16.74 -7.55
N ILE A 215 -12.75 -17.84 -7.34
CA ILE A 215 -13.23 -19.21 -7.64
C ILE A 215 -14.57 -19.47 -6.93
N ASP A 216 -14.72 -18.98 -5.70
CA ASP A 216 -16.01 -18.88 -5.03
C ASP A 216 -16.44 -17.43 -4.96
N ALA A 217 -17.41 -17.03 -5.77
CA ALA A 217 -17.91 -15.67 -5.86
C ALA A 217 -18.47 -15.12 -4.52
N ARG A 218 -18.77 -15.99 -3.57
CA ARG A 218 -19.25 -15.58 -2.23
C ARG A 218 -18.16 -14.90 -1.41
N LEU A 219 -16.88 -15.25 -1.59
CA LEU A 219 -15.78 -14.59 -0.86
C LEU A 219 -15.63 -13.11 -1.25
N PRO A 220 -15.50 -12.73 -2.53
CA PRO A 220 -15.49 -11.32 -2.91
C PRO A 220 -16.75 -10.57 -2.50
N ALA A 221 -17.92 -11.20 -2.60
CA ALA A 221 -19.18 -10.59 -2.18
C ALA A 221 -19.20 -10.30 -0.68
N ALA A 222 -18.77 -11.25 0.16
CA ALA A 222 -18.69 -11.08 1.61
C ALA A 222 -17.66 -10.00 2.01
N ILE A 223 -16.51 -9.94 1.34
CA ILE A 223 -15.51 -8.89 1.57
C ILE A 223 -16.10 -7.52 1.19
N ASN A 224 -16.77 -7.40 0.05
CA ASN A 224 -17.36 -6.13 -0.38
C ASN A 224 -18.45 -5.67 0.60
N GLU A 225 -19.34 -6.55 1.05
CA GLU A 225 -20.35 -6.24 2.06
C GLU A 225 -19.70 -5.79 3.40
N PHE A 226 -18.62 -6.44 3.80
CA PHE A 226 -17.86 -6.04 4.98
C PHE A 226 -17.23 -4.66 4.81
N LEU A 227 -16.58 -4.39 3.66
CA LEU A 227 -15.99 -3.08 3.36
C LEU A 227 -17.04 -1.97 3.36
N GLU A 228 -18.19 -2.17 2.72
CA GLU A 228 -19.29 -1.18 2.69
C GLU A 228 -19.80 -0.81 4.08
N ARG A 229 -19.83 -1.78 5.02
CA ARG A 229 -20.26 -1.53 6.41
C ARG A 229 -19.21 -0.85 7.28
N THR A 230 -17.93 -1.09 6.99
CA THR A 230 -16.81 -0.62 7.82
C THR A 230 -16.18 0.66 7.27
N GLN A 231 -16.45 0.99 6.01
CA GLN A 231 -15.89 2.19 5.38
C GLN A 231 -16.47 3.48 5.97
N ARG A 232 -15.54 4.35 6.31
CA ARG A 232 -15.75 5.79 6.55
C ARG A 232 -15.03 6.57 5.44
N ILE A 233 -15.44 6.34 4.17
CA ILE A 233 -14.99 7.19 3.06
C ILE A 233 -15.80 8.46 3.06
#